data_a4992bfa83112b324e719f2ee7676974
#
_entry.id   a4992bfa83112b324e719f2ee7676974
#
_cell.length_a   1.000
_cell.length_b   1.000
_cell.length_c   1.000
_cell.angle_alpha   90.00
_cell.angle_beta   90.00
_cell.angle_gamma   90.00
#
_symmetry.space_group_name_H-M   'P 1'
#
loop_
_entity.id
_entity.type
_entity.pdbx_description
1 polymer ?
#
loop_
_entity_poly.entity_id
_entity_poly.type
_entity_poly.pdbx_seq_one_letter_code
_entity_poly.pdbx_strand_id
1 'polypeptide(L)'
;PVREYLQIVASTNFKQRSRMSMLYYHAERLHYAVIGTPNKHEVEQGFFVKHGDGAADVMPIGHLYKTQVYQIAKHLGVPQEIIDRTPTTDTYTAEQTQEDFFYQMPFKQMDLMWYGWENNYSAEEVSKVMNKTKEEIESIYKNFERKKKTTEYLRMRPIF
;
A
#
# COMPACT_ATOMS: atom_id res chain seq x y z
N PRO A 1 -17.40 20.37 -6.20
CA PRO A 1 -16.82 19.02 -6.38
C PRO A 1 -15.40 18.91 -5.84
N VAL A 2 -14.43 19.75 -6.28
CA VAL A 2 -13.02 19.66 -5.84
C VAL A 2 -12.86 19.97 -4.35
N ARG A 3 -13.54 20.97 -3.82
CA ARG A 3 -13.49 21.36 -2.40
C ARG A 3 -14.02 20.25 -1.49
N GLU A 4 -15.11 19.62 -1.85
CA GLU A 4 -15.68 18.49 -1.10
C GLU A 4 -14.75 17.29 -1.10
N TYR A 5 -14.15 16.97 -2.25
CA TYR A 5 -13.15 15.91 -2.35
C TYR A 5 -11.95 16.17 -1.44
N LEU A 6 -11.38 17.38 -1.47
CA LEU A 6 -10.26 17.75 -0.60
C LEU A 6 -10.62 17.68 0.88
N GLN A 7 -11.86 18.00 1.24
CA GLN A 7 -12.34 17.87 2.63
C GLN A 7 -12.44 16.42 3.06
N ILE A 8 -12.91 15.52 2.21
CA ILE A 8 -12.93 14.07 2.47
C ILE A 8 -11.51 13.54 2.66
N VAL A 9 -10.58 13.89 1.77
CA VAL A 9 -9.16 13.50 1.89
C VAL A 9 -8.55 14.01 3.18
N ALA A 10 -8.77 15.27 3.52
CA ALA A 10 -8.25 15.87 4.76
C ALA A 10 -8.80 15.16 6.01
N SER A 11 -10.10 14.86 6.03
CA SER A 11 -10.75 14.14 7.14
C SER A 11 -10.22 12.71 7.28
N THR A 12 -10.04 12.00 6.17
CA THR A 12 -9.47 10.65 6.14
C THR A 12 -8.03 10.65 6.68
N ASN A 13 -7.21 11.59 6.21
CA ASN A 13 -5.84 11.73 6.66
C ASN A 13 -5.75 12.12 8.13
N PHE A 14 -6.67 12.95 8.62
CA PHE A 14 -6.75 13.32 10.03
C PHE A 14 -7.06 12.10 10.92
N LYS A 15 -8.00 11.24 10.52
CA LYS A 15 -8.32 10.00 11.24
C LYS A 15 -7.08 9.12 11.42
N GLN A 16 -6.29 8.92 10.35
CA GLN A 16 -5.06 8.13 10.39
C GLN A 16 -4.01 8.75 11.33
N ARG A 17 -3.82 10.07 11.26
CA ARG A 17 -2.88 10.77 12.15
C ARG A 17 -3.32 10.74 13.61
N SER A 18 -4.61 10.84 13.88
CA SER A 18 -5.14 10.70 15.26
C SER A 18 -4.88 9.31 15.83
N ARG A 19 -5.09 8.25 15.05
CA ARG A 19 -4.73 6.87 15.44
C ARG A 19 -3.25 6.74 15.75
N MET A 20 -2.40 7.24 14.87
CA MET A 20 -0.95 7.23 15.06
C MET A 20 -0.54 7.96 16.34
N SER A 21 -1.08 9.14 16.60
CA SER A 21 -0.78 9.91 17.83
C SER A 21 -1.16 9.12 19.08
N MET A 22 -2.28 8.42 19.09
CA MET A 22 -2.69 7.56 20.19
C MET A 22 -1.78 6.35 20.37
N LEU A 23 -1.34 5.72 19.28
CA LEU A 23 -0.41 4.60 19.32
C LEU A 23 0.94 5.03 19.92
N TYR A 24 1.52 6.13 19.44
CA TYR A 24 2.78 6.65 19.99
C TYR A 24 2.65 7.08 21.46
N TYR A 25 1.56 7.75 21.83
CA TYR A 25 1.32 8.08 23.25
C TYR A 25 1.38 6.84 24.16
N HIS A 26 0.72 5.74 23.74
CA HIS A 26 0.74 4.52 24.55
C HIS A 26 2.08 3.79 24.47
N ALA A 27 2.73 3.76 23.31
CA ALA A 27 4.03 3.13 23.12
C ALA A 27 5.10 3.83 24.00
N GLU A 28 5.18 5.16 23.96
CA GLU A 28 6.13 5.94 24.78
C GLU A 28 5.89 5.72 26.27
N ARG A 29 4.63 5.77 26.73
CA ARG A 29 4.27 5.55 28.13
C ARG A 29 4.65 4.15 28.62
N LEU A 30 4.69 3.15 27.74
CA LEU A 30 4.96 1.75 28.06
C LEU A 30 6.37 1.30 27.66
N HIS A 31 7.19 2.19 27.08
CA HIS A 31 8.51 1.87 26.51
C HIS A 31 8.44 0.81 25.40
N TYR A 32 7.47 0.92 24.51
CA TYR A 32 7.28 0.05 23.37
C TYR A 32 7.59 0.78 22.06
N ALA A 33 7.99 0.01 21.05
CA ALA A 33 8.09 0.47 19.67
C ALA A 33 6.73 0.33 18.96
N VAL A 34 6.46 1.25 18.04
CA VAL A 34 5.28 1.17 17.17
C VAL A 34 5.63 0.34 15.93
N ILE A 35 4.87 -0.74 15.73
CA ILE A 35 5.00 -1.60 14.57
C ILE A 35 4.04 -1.14 13.48
N GLY A 36 4.60 -0.77 12.32
CA GLY A 36 3.84 -0.47 11.11
C GLY A 36 3.52 -1.72 10.31
N THR A 37 2.39 -1.71 9.65
CA THR A 37 1.85 -2.87 8.93
C THR A 37 1.71 -2.70 7.41
N PRO A 38 2.26 -1.65 6.77
CA PRO A 38 2.17 -1.55 5.32
C PRO A 38 3.00 -2.64 4.64
N ASN A 39 2.47 -3.17 3.56
CA ASN A 39 3.18 -4.07 2.65
C ASN A 39 3.98 -3.28 1.60
N LYS A 40 4.73 -3.99 0.74
CA LYS A 40 5.59 -3.38 -0.29
C LYS A 40 4.83 -2.43 -1.23
N HIS A 41 3.65 -2.81 -1.70
CA HIS A 41 2.88 -1.95 -2.60
C HIS A 41 2.38 -0.67 -1.94
N GLU A 42 1.95 -0.77 -0.68
CA GLU A 42 1.52 0.40 0.09
C GLU A 42 2.69 1.39 0.26
N VAL A 43 3.87 0.88 0.60
CA VAL A 43 5.09 1.70 0.74
C VAL A 43 5.53 2.29 -0.60
N GLU A 44 5.73 1.45 -1.62
CA GLU A 44 6.35 1.85 -2.88
C GLU A 44 5.44 2.72 -3.76
N GLN A 45 4.12 2.46 -3.75
CA GLN A 45 3.15 3.24 -4.50
C GLN A 45 2.61 4.45 -3.71
N GLY A 46 2.98 4.58 -2.41
CA GLY A 46 2.55 5.68 -1.56
C GLY A 46 1.09 5.58 -1.12
N PHE A 47 0.59 4.37 -0.93
CA PHE A 47 -0.76 4.13 -0.41
C PHE A 47 -0.76 4.12 1.12
N PHE A 48 -0.39 5.23 1.69
CA PHE A 48 -0.39 5.49 3.14
C PHE A 48 -0.50 7.00 3.41
N VAL A 49 -0.86 7.35 4.62
CA VAL A 49 -0.89 8.73 5.08
C VAL A 49 0.43 9.06 5.78
N LYS A 50 1.19 10.03 5.25
CA LYS A 50 2.42 10.52 5.87
C LYS A 50 2.13 11.00 7.29
N HIS A 51 2.90 10.50 8.27
CA HIS A 51 2.68 10.72 9.71
C HIS A 51 1.33 10.20 10.24
N GLY A 52 0.69 9.29 9.50
CA GLY A 52 -0.45 8.50 9.94
C GLY A 52 -0.05 7.02 10.00
N ASP A 53 -0.73 6.18 9.25
CA ASP A 53 -0.37 4.76 9.10
C ASP A 53 0.99 4.51 8.43
N GLY A 54 1.56 5.55 7.79
CA GLY A 54 2.95 5.53 7.30
C GLY A 54 4.00 5.87 8.35
N ALA A 55 3.62 6.14 9.62
CA ALA A 55 4.54 6.37 10.71
C ALA A 55 4.69 5.09 11.55
N ALA A 56 5.92 4.65 11.74
CA ALA A 56 6.25 3.51 12.59
C ALA A 56 7.75 3.51 12.90
N ASP A 57 8.14 2.83 13.97
CA ASP A 57 9.55 2.60 14.30
C ASP A 57 10.11 1.41 13.49
N VAL A 58 9.26 0.41 13.22
CA VAL A 58 9.61 -0.80 12.45
C VAL A 58 8.48 -1.19 11.52
N MET A 59 8.81 -1.56 10.28
CA MET A 59 7.86 -2.07 9.26
C MET A 59 8.28 -3.46 8.78
N PRO A 60 7.99 -4.53 9.52
CA PRO A 60 8.54 -5.87 9.27
C PRO A 60 8.08 -6.49 7.95
N ILE A 61 6.91 -6.10 7.43
CA ILE A 61 6.34 -6.60 6.16
C ILE A 61 6.43 -5.59 5.01
N GLY A 62 7.07 -4.44 5.22
CA GLY A 62 7.17 -3.37 4.21
C GLY A 62 7.95 -3.74 2.94
N HIS A 63 8.67 -4.87 2.95
CA HIS A 63 9.39 -5.41 1.80
C HIS A 63 8.66 -6.58 1.12
N LEU A 64 7.54 -7.04 1.67
CA LEU A 64 6.79 -8.20 1.18
C LEU A 64 5.65 -7.79 0.25
N TYR A 65 5.48 -8.56 -0.81
CA TYR A 65 4.30 -8.48 -1.67
C TYR A 65 3.03 -8.92 -0.93
N LYS A 66 1.87 -8.48 -1.37
CA LYS A 66 0.59 -8.82 -0.72
C LYS A 66 0.35 -10.33 -0.68
N THR A 67 0.64 -11.04 -1.76
CA THR A 67 0.51 -12.51 -1.79
C THR A 67 1.48 -13.20 -0.84
N GLN A 68 2.69 -12.66 -0.66
CA GLN A 68 3.66 -13.19 0.32
C GLN A 68 3.18 -12.96 1.76
N VAL A 69 2.54 -11.83 2.05
CA VAL A 69 1.92 -11.57 3.36
C VAL A 69 0.87 -12.63 3.68
N TYR A 70 0.02 -12.99 2.71
CA TYR A 70 -0.96 -14.07 2.89
C TYR A 70 -0.30 -15.44 3.10
N GLN A 71 0.76 -15.75 2.36
CA GLN A 71 1.51 -17.00 2.54
C GLN A 71 2.13 -17.09 3.93
N ILE A 72 2.74 -16.02 4.42
CA ILE A 72 3.33 -15.96 5.76
C ILE A 72 2.23 -16.05 6.83
N ALA A 73 1.11 -15.34 6.67
CA ALA A 73 0.00 -15.41 7.59
C ALA A 73 -0.52 -16.86 7.74
N LYS A 74 -0.67 -17.56 6.62
CA LYS A 74 -1.05 -18.98 6.61
C LYS A 74 0.01 -19.86 7.30
N HIS A 75 1.29 -19.64 7.03
CA HIS A 75 2.39 -20.38 7.64
C HIS A 75 2.45 -20.20 9.15
N LEU A 76 2.18 -18.98 9.63
CA LEU A 76 2.17 -18.64 11.05
C LEU A 76 0.87 -19.05 11.78
N GLY A 77 -0.08 -19.65 11.09
CA GLY A 77 -1.34 -20.10 11.67
C GLY A 77 -2.31 -18.98 12.04
N VAL A 78 -2.26 -17.84 11.33
CA VAL A 78 -3.26 -16.80 11.49
C VAL A 78 -4.65 -17.37 11.19
N PRO A 79 -5.69 -17.09 12.02
CA PRO A 79 -7.03 -17.62 11.80
C PRO A 79 -7.55 -17.38 10.37
N GLN A 80 -8.16 -18.40 9.78
CA GLN A 80 -8.61 -18.34 8.38
C GLN A 80 -9.60 -17.21 8.14
N GLU A 81 -10.47 -16.91 9.08
CA GLU A 81 -11.41 -15.78 9.03
C GLU A 81 -10.74 -14.40 8.85
N ILE A 82 -9.50 -14.25 9.37
CA ILE A 82 -8.70 -13.03 9.18
C ILE A 82 -8.06 -13.04 7.80
N ILE A 83 -7.55 -14.20 7.35
CA ILE A 83 -6.91 -14.33 6.03
C ILE A 83 -7.92 -14.09 4.91
N ASP A 84 -9.15 -14.57 5.06
CA ASP A 84 -10.21 -14.47 4.04
C ASP A 84 -10.89 -13.09 4.02
N ARG A 85 -10.59 -12.22 4.98
CA ARG A 85 -11.19 -10.89 5.03
C ARG A 85 -10.67 -10.03 3.89
N THR A 86 -11.60 -9.51 3.08
CA THR A 86 -11.27 -8.59 1.99
C THR A 86 -10.64 -7.30 2.53
N PRO A 87 -9.45 -6.89 2.03
CA PRO A 87 -8.85 -5.63 2.42
C PRO A 87 -9.68 -4.43 1.96
N THR A 88 -10.09 -3.60 2.90
CA THR A 88 -10.90 -2.40 2.66
C THR A 88 -10.15 -1.13 3.05
N THR A 89 -10.65 0.02 2.60
CA THR A 89 -10.15 1.34 2.98
C THR A 89 -10.90 1.81 4.23
N ASP A 90 -10.46 1.37 5.38
CA ASP A 90 -11.12 1.54 6.69
C ASP A 90 -11.47 2.99 7.08
N THR A 91 -10.67 3.97 6.70
CA THR A 91 -10.90 5.38 7.05
C THR A 91 -11.68 6.18 6.01
N TYR A 92 -11.90 5.61 4.84
CA TYR A 92 -12.67 6.24 3.77
C TYR A 92 -14.17 6.03 4.00
N THR A 93 -14.98 7.03 3.66
CA THR A 93 -16.43 7.02 3.95
C THR A 93 -17.24 6.12 3.02
N ALA A 94 -16.71 5.74 1.86
CA ALA A 94 -17.33 4.80 0.93
C ALA A 94 -16.70 3.42 1.10
N GLU A 95 -17.54 2.37 1.18
CA GLU A 95 -17.07 0.99 1.18
C GLU A 95 -16.48 0.64 -0.18
N GLN A 96 -15.15 0.48 -0.21
CA GLN A 96 -14.42 0.09 -1.42
C GLN A 96 -13.27 -0.83 -1.03
N THR A 97 -12.96 -1.79 -1.92
CA THR A 97 -11.77 -2.62 -1.75
C THR A 97 -10.51 -1.81 -2.09
N GLN A 98 -9.37 -2.21 -1.55
CA GLN A 98 -8.09 -1.62 -1.94
C GLN A 98 -7.77 -1.87 -3.40
N GLU A 99 -8.16 -3.04 -3.94
CA GLU A 99 -7.97 -3.38 -5.34
C GLU A 99 -8.74 -2.44 -6.27
N ASP A 100 -10.00 -2.14 -5.97
CA ASP A 100 -10.82 -1.25 -6.79
C ASP A 100 -10.42 0.22 -6.63
N PHE A 101 -10.19 0.65 -5.40
CA PHE A 101 -9.93 2.06 -5.08
C PHE A 101 -8.58 2.56 -5.58
N PHE A 102 -7.52 1.81 -5.32
CA PHE A 102 -6.16 2.31 -5.54
C PHE A 102 -5.39 1.52 -6.61
N TYR A 103 -5.45 0.20 -6.56
CA TYR A 103 -4.63 -0.63 -7.44
C TYR A 103 -5.25 -0.87 -8.81
N GLN A 104 -6.58 -0.90 -8.91
CA GLN A 104 -7.34 -1.13 -10.15
C GLN A 104 -7.02 -2.50 -10.80
N MET A 105 -6.57 -3.45 -10.00
CA MET A 105 -6.30 -4.83 -10.41
C MET A 105 -6.16 -5.75 -9.19
N PRO A 106 -6.37 -7.08 -9.35
CA PRO A 106 -6.16 -8.06 -8.29
C PRO A 106 -4.71 -8.09 -7.79
N PHE A 107 -4.51 -8.28 -6.48
CA PHE A 107 -3.19 -8.29 -5.85
C PHE A 107 -2.21 -9.26 -6.50
N LYS A 108 -2.66 -10.46 -6.88
CA LYS A 108 -1.80 -11.44 -7.54
C LYS A 108 -1.23 -10.92 -8.87
N GLN A 109 -2.04 -10.20 -9.64
CA GLN A 109 -1.57 -9.59 -10.88
C GLN A 109 -0.65 -8.40 -10.59
N MET A 110 -1.00 -7.58 -9.61
CA MET A 110 -0.19 -6.45 -9.17
C MET A 110 1.21 -6.91 -8.76
N ASP A 111 1.31 -7.95 -7.93
CA ASP A 111 2.59 -8.48 -7.44
C ASP A 111 3.49 -8.92 -8.60
N LEU A 112 2.94 -9.68 -9.55
CA LEU A 112 3.70 -10.18 -10.69
C LEU A 112 4.15 -9.06 -11.64
N MET A 113 3.26 -8.10 -11.92
CA MET A 113 3.59 -6.97 -12.79
C MET A 113 4.61 -6.03 -12.14
N TRP A 114 4.46 -5.76 -10.84
CA TRP A 114 5.43 -4.96 -10.11
C TRP A 114 6.79 -5.65 -10.04
N TYR A 115 6.81 -6.96 -9.79
CA TYR A 115 8.04 -7.77 -9.84
C TYR A 115 8.72 -7.68 -11.21
N GLY A 116 7.95 -7.82 -12.29
CA GLY A 116 8.46 -7.67 -13.65
C GLY A 116 9.09 -6.29 -13.88
N TRP A 117 8.38 -5.25 -13.49
CA TRP A 117 8.84 -3.86 -13.64
C TRP A 117 10.10 -3.55 -12.84
N GLU A 118 10.15 -3.90 -11.55
CA GLU A 118 11.30 -3.60 -10.70
C GLU A 118 12.56 -4.42 -11.04
N ASN A 119 12.40 -5.57 -11.66
CA ASN A 119 13.50 -6.41 -12.13
C ASN A 119 13.83 -6.20 -13.61
N ASN A 120 13.32 -5.13 -14.24
CA ASN A 120 13.58 -4.74 -15.63
C ASN A 120 13.19 -5.77 -16.67
N TYR A 121 12.19 -6.62 -16.41
CA TYR A 121 11.60 -7.45 -17.46
C TYR A 121 10.86 -6.56 -18.45
N SER A 122 11.06 -6.83 -19.74
CA SER A 122 10.38 -6.10 -20.79
C SER A 122 8.87 -6.34 -20.79
N ALA A 123 8.11 -5.39 -21.30
CA ALA A 123 6.66 -5.55 -21.44
C ALA A 123 6.29 -6.75 -22.31
N GLU A 124 7.14 -7.12 -23.28
CA GLU A 124 6.95 -8.30 -24.12
C GLU A 124 7.12 -9.62 -23.35
N GLU A 125 8.10 -9.72 -22.46
CA GLU A 125 8.29 -10.90 -21.62
C GLU A 125 7.12 -11.09 -20.65
N VAL A 126 6.70 -10.01 -20.00
CA VAL A 126 5.60 -10.03 -19.03
C VAL A 126 4.25 -10.29 -19.70
N SER A 127 4.03 -9.77 -20.91
CA SER A 127 2.79 -10.00 -21.66
C SER A 127 2.53 -11.49 -21.92
N LYS A 128 3.58 -12.27 -22.22
CA LYS A 128 3.50 -13.72 -22.45
C LYS A 128 3.03 -14.49 -21.20
N VAL A 129 3.36 -14.01 -20.02
CA VAL A 129 3.02 -14.66 -18.74
C VAL A 129 1.66 -14.20 -18.23
N MET A 130 1.31 -12.92 -18.46
CA MET A 130 0.15 -12.28 -17.86
C MET A 130 -1.12 -12.34 -18.71
N ASN A 131 -1.06 -12.93 -19.91
CA ASN A 131 -2.16 -12.95 -20.88
C ASN A 131 -2.74 -11.55 -21.17
N LYS A 132 -1.83 -10.59 -21.37
CA LYS A 132 -2.12 -9.18 -21.69
C LYS A 132 -1.31 -8.78 -22.92
N THR A 133 -1.74 -7.71 -23.58
CA THR A 133 -0.94 -7.17 -24.69
C THR A 133 0.29 -6.43 -24.17
N LYS A 134 1.29 -6.27 -25.03
CA LYS A 134 2.50 -5.49 -24.70
C LYS A 134 2.14 -4.05 -24.33
N GLU A 135 1.22 -3.44 -25.08
CA GLU A 135 0.75 -2.08 -24.88
C GLU A 135 0.05 -1.90 -23.53
N GLU A 136 -0.73 -2.89 -23.09
CA GLU A 136 -1.34 -2.89 -21.75
C GLU A 136 -0.27 -2.92 -20.64
N ILE A 137 0.75 -3.77 -20.78
CA ILE A 137 1.86 -3.85 -19.81
C ILE A 137 2.65 -2.53 -19.78
N GLU A 138 2.98 -1.96 -20.94
CA GLU A 138 3.66 -0.66 -21.00
C GLU A 138 2.86 0.45 -20.32
N SER A 139 1.54 0.46 -20.51
CA SER A 139 0.65 1.42 -19.84
C SER A 139 0.67 1.26 -18.31
N ILE A 140 0.67 0.00 -17.83
CA ILE A 140 0.76 -0.31 -16.40
C ILE A 140 2.11 0.12 -15.83
N TYR A 141 3.22 -0.14 -16.51
CA TYR A 141 4.56 0.27 -16.10
C TYR A 141 4.68 1.80 -16.00
N LYS A 142 4.18 2.54 -16.98
CA LYS A 142 4.09 4.00 -16.93
C LYS A 142 3.26 4.50 -15.73
N ASN A 143 2.19 3.76 -15.37
CA ASN A 143 1.39 4.09 -14.18
C ASN A 143 2.20 3.88 -12.90
N PHE A 144 2.98 2.80 -12.79
CA PHE A 144 3.87 2.54 -11.65
C PHE A 144 4.91 3.64 -11.48
N GLU A 145 5.60 4.00 -12.55
CA GLU A 145 6.56 5.12 -12.55
C GLU A 145 5.92 6.42 -12.08
N ARG A 146 4.75 6.74 -12.64
CA ARG A 146 4.01 7.94 -12.26
C ARG A 146 3.62 7.93 -10.78
N LYS A 147 3.04 6.82 -10.28
CA LYS A 147 2.69 6.69 -8.86
C LYS A 147 3.93 6.85 -7.97
N LYS A 148 5.00 6.13 -8.27
CA LYS A 148 6.25 6.20 -7.50
C LYS A 148 6.80 7.62 -7.46
N LYS A 149 6.85 8.34 -8.58
CA LYS A 149 7.31 9.71 -8.69
C LYS A 149 6.41 10.71 -7.96
N THR A 150 5.10 10.63 -8.16
CA THR A 150 4.15 11.58 -7.54
C THR A 150 3.99 11.40 -6.04
N THR A 151 4.31 10.22 -5.51
CA THR A 151 4.24 9.90 -4.08
C THR A 151 5.60 9.89 -3.39
N GLU A 152 6.69 10.23 -4.09
CA GLU A 152 8.04 10.23 -3.54
C GLU A 152 8.15 11.10 -2.27
N TYR A 153 7.54 12.27 -2.27
CA TYR A 153 7.53 13.19 -1.13
C TYR A 153 6.97 12.58 0.16
N LEU A 154 6.14 11.56 0.07
CA LEU A 154 5.60 10.84 1.24
C LEU A 154 6.70 10.09 1.99
N ARG A 155 7.72 9.62 1.27
CA ARG A 155 8.84 8.82 1.79
C ARG A 155 10.07 9.67 2.11
N MET A 156 10.11 10.91 1.62
CA MET A 156 11.24 11.82 1.84
C MET A 156 11.31 12.29 3.29
N ARG A 157 12.53 12.42 3.79
CA ARG A 157 12.81 13.16 5.03
C ARG A 157 12.55 14.66 4.81
N PRO A 158 12.35 15.44 5.89
CA PRO A 158 12.31 16.90 5.76
C PRO A 158 13.54 17.44 5.04
N ILE A 159 13.34 18.40 4.16
CA ILE A 159 14.42 19.09 3.44
C ILE A 159 14.90 20.22 4.34
N PHE A 160 16.22 20.33 4.50
CA PHE A 160 16.88 21.39 5.27
C PHE A 160 17.47 22.42 4.33
#